data_f09c91af0dcc2b71629fc230e88bfc99
#
_entry.id   f09c91af0dcc2b71629fc230e88bfc99
#
_cell.length_a   1.000
_cell.length_b   1.000
_cell.length_c   1.000
_cell.angle_alpha   90.00
_cell.angle_beta   90.00
_cell.angle_gamma   90.00
#
_symmetry.space_group_name_H-M   'P 1'
#
loop_
_entity.id
_entity.type
_entity.pdbx_description
1 polymer ?
#
loop_
_entity_poly.entity_id
_entity_poly.type
_entity_poly.pdbx_seq_one_letter_code
_entity_poly.pdbx_strand_id
1 'polypeptide(L)'
;MADENGGHRERLRARLLAGGGDAFHDYELLEYLLGLAIPRRDTKPLAKQLLAEFGSLSVLLAATPLELKRIDGLGDGAIAALKFVEATALRALRTAALDRPVLSGWQALTDYLHAAMAHRVTEEFRVIFLNNRNVMIRDEAMGQGTVNAAPVYPREIVKRALELGASGVVLVHNHPSGDPQPSRDDIVMTKAVIEAGRHLGLAVHDHVIIGRGGHVSMRAQGLI
;
A
#
# COMPACT_ATOMS: atom_id res chain seq x y z
N MET A 1 14.70 21.04 -37.33
CA MET A 1 13.51 21.05 -36.49
C MET A 1 14.01 21.06 -35.05
N ALA A 2 13.87 22.18 -34.37
CA ALA A 2 14.30 22.31 -32.97
C ALA A 2 13.46 21.32 -32.12
N ASP A 3 14.10 20.72 -31.16
CA ASP A 3 13.55 19.72 -30.26
C ASP A 3 12.45 20.36 -29.35
N GLU A 4 11.21 20.46 -29.86
CA GLU A 4 10.07 21.00 -29.11
C GLU A 4 9.81 20.21 -27.82
N ASN A 5 10.16 18.91 -27.80
CA ASN A 5 10.06 18.05 -26.63
C ASN A 5 11.13 18.37 -25.56
N GLY A 6 12.34 18.78 -25.96
CA GLY A 6 13.39 19.20 -25.04
C GLY A 6 12.97 20.41 -24.22
N GLY A 7 12.42 21.42 -24.85
CA GLY A 7 11.92 22.62 -24.18
C GLY A 7 10.73 22.39 -23.25
N HIS A 8 9.84 21.43 -23.56
CA HIS A 8 8.71 21.10 -22.71
C HIS A 8 9.14 20.36 -21.42
N ARG A 9 9.99 19.36 -21.54
CA ARG A 9 10.55 18.63 -20.36
C ARG A 9 11.38 19.56 -19.47
N GLU A 10 12.08 20.50 -20.06
CA GLU A 10 12.84 21.49 -19.31
C GLU A 10 11.94 22.42 -18.49
N ARG A 11 10.79 22.84 -19.07
CA ARG A 11 9.77 23.60 -18.34
C ARG A 11 9.13 22.78 -17.20
N LEU A 12 8.78 21.51 -17.42
CA LEU A 12 8.25 20.63 -16.37
C LEU A 12 9.27 20.48 -15.24
N ARG A 13 10.54 20.22 -15.57
CA ARG A 13 11.61 20.12 -14.59
C ARG A 13 11.77 21.40 -13.78
N ALA A 14 11.81 22.56 -14.44
CA ALA A 14 11.93 23.85 -13.77
C ALA A 14 10.75 24.12 -12.82
N ARG A 15 9.52 23.81 -13.23
CA ARG A 15 8.32 23.92 -12.39
C ARG A 15 8.42 23.00 -11.17
N LEU A 16 8.84 21.75 -11.35
CA LEU A 16 8.97 20.77 -10.26
C LEU A 16 9.99 21.23 -9.21
N LEU A 17 11.11 21.77 -9.66
CA LEU A 17 12.16 22.28 -8.78
C LEU A 17 11.77 23.58 -8.06
N ALA A 18 10.94 24.41 -8.68
CA ALA A 18 10.51 25.69 -8.11
C ALA A 18 9.32 25.58 -7.16
N GLY A 19 8.35 24.71 -7.45
CA GLY A 19 7.06 24.67 -6.73
C GLY A 19 6.68 23.30 -6.16
N GLY A 20 7.53 22.28 -6.32
CA GLY A 20 7.19 20.91 -5.90
C GLY A 20 6.07 20.29 -6.74
N GLY A 21 5.54 19.16 -6.26
CA GLY A 21 4.52 18.37 -6.97
C GLY A 21 3.12 18.99 -6.96
N ASP A 22 2.79 19.83 -5.97
CA ASP A 22 1.42 20.37 -5.78
C ASP A 22 0.91 21.22 -6.94
N ALA A 23 1.84 21.81 -7.72
CA ALA A 23 1.51 22.59 -8.91
C ALA A 23 1.29 21.75 -10.17
N PHE A 24 1.31 20.41 -10.05
CA PHE A 24 1.20 19.48 -11.15
C PHE A 24 -0.14 18.74 -11.13
N HIS A 25 -0.72 18.53 -12.30
CA HIS A 25 -1.74 17.50 -12.47
C HIS A 25 -1.08 16.11 -12.51
N ASP A 26 -1.78 15.07 -12.11
CA ASP A 26 -1.27 13.69 -12.11
C ASP A 26 -0.65 13.27 -13.46
N TYR A 27 -1.26 13.67 -14.58
CA TYR A 27 -0.71 13.35 -15.90
C TYR A 27 0.62 14.06 -16.17
N GLU A 28 0.87 15.25 -15.60
CA GLU A 28 2.14 15.98 -15.80
C GLU A 28 3.27 15.34 -14.99
N LEU A 29 2.98 14.90 -13.76
CA LEU A 29 3.93 14.12 -12.96
C LEU A 29 4.29 12.81 -13.67
N LEU A 30 3.27 12.11 -14.15
CA LEU A 30 3.45 10.86 -14.88
C LEU A 30 4.20 11.06 -16.21
N GLU A 31 3.86 12.12 -16.96
CA GLU A 31 4.55 12.52 -18.19
C GLU A 31 6.04 12.75 -17.91
N TYR A 32 6.36 13.50 -16.85
CA TYR A 32 7.74 13.77 -16.48
C TYR A 32 8.49 12.48 -16.11
N LEU A 33 7.90 11.63 -15.27
CA LEU A 33 8.48 10.33 -14.91
C LEU A 33 8.73 9.44 -16.13
N LEU A 34 7.74 9.29 -17.00
CA LEU A 34 7.87 8.52 -18.24
C LEU A 34 8.93 9.13 -19.16
N GLY A 35 9.03 10.44 -19.17
CA GLY A 35 10.05 11.16 -19.94
C GLY A 35 11.48 10.87 -19.51
N LEU A 36 11.70 10.52 -18.23
CA LEU A 36 13.01 10.06 -17.74
C LEU A 36 13.35 8.64 -18.25
N ALA A 37 12.34 7.78 -18.32
CA ALA A 37 12.51 6.37 -18.71
C ALA A 37 12.43 6.15 -20.23
N ILE A 38 11.73 7.03 -20.96
CA ILE A 38 11.54 6.95 -22.43
C ILE A 38 12.13 8.23 -23.06
N PRO A 39 13.43 8.28 -23.32
CA PRO A 39 14.05 9.44 -23.96
C PRO A 39 13.55 9.62 -25.41
N ARG A 40 13.55 10.85 -25.91
CA ARG A 40 13.27 11.22 -27.30
C ARG A 40 11.83 10.96 -27.79
N ARG A 41 10.88 10.62 -26.92
CA ARG A 41 9.46 10.44 -27.27
C ARG A 41 8.61 11.42 -26.47
N ASP A 42 7.55 11.96 -27.08
CA ASP A 42 6.50 12.65 -26.34
C ASP A 42 5.76 11.62 -25.48
N THR A 43 5.81 11.82 -24.15
CA THR A 43 5.21 10.91 -23.18
C THR A 43 3.86 11.38 -22.65
N LYS A 44 3.43 12.59 -23.03
CA LYS A 44 2.13 13.14 -22.63
C LYS A 44 0.92 12.32 -23.07
N PRO A 45 0.84 11.84 -24.34
CA PRO A 45 -0.27 10.98 -24.74
C PRO A 45 -0.31 9.67 -23.96
N LEU A 46 0.86 9.04 -23.72
CA LEU A 46 0.96 7.81 -22.93
C LEU A 46 0.56 8.04 -21.46
N ALA A 47 0.98 9.15 -20.85
CA ALA A 47 0.59 9.50 -19.48
C ALA A 47 -0.93 9.65 -19.33
N LYS A 48 -1.58 10.33 -20.29
CA LYS A 48 -3.04 10.48 -20.31
C LYS A 48 -3.76 9.16 -20.54
N GLN A 49 -3.25 8.31 -21.44
CA GLN A 49 -3.79 6.97 -21.69
C GLN A 49 -3.73 6.11 -20.43
N LEU A 50 -2.61 6.08 -19.72
CA LEU A 50 -2.44 5.33 -18.49
C LEU A 50 -3.41 5.78 -17.40
N LEU A 51 -3.58 7.08 -17.20
CA LEU A 51 -4.54 7.59 -16.21
C LEU A 51 -6.00 7.32 -16.62
N ALA A 52 -6.31 7.33 -17.91
CA ALA A 52 -7.64 6.94 -18.38
C ALA A 52 -7.93 5.45 -18.15
N GLU A 53 -6.93 4.58 -18.35
CA GLU A 53 -7.05 3.12 -18.17
C GLU A 53 -7.15 2.74 -16.69
N PHE A 54 -6.28 3.29 -15.84
CA PHE A 54 -6.19 2.92 -14.43
C PHE A 54 -7.03 3.82 -13.50
N GLY A 55 -7.56 4.92 -13.99
CA GLY A 55 -8.43 5.85 -13.25
C GLY A 55 -7.70 6.79 -12.30
N SER A 56 -6.59 6.41 -11.70
CA SER A 56 -5.78 7.26 -10.82
C SER A 56 -4.30 6.88 -10.81
N LEU A 57 -3.46 7.81 -10.34
CA LEU A 57 -2.03 7.56 -10.18
C LEU A 57 -1.76 6.44 -9.17
N SER A 58 -2.52 6.37 -8.09
CA SER A 58 -2.37 5.33 -7.06
C SER A 58 -2.66 3.93 -7.60
N VAL A 59 -3.74 3.76 -8.36
CA VAL A 59 -4.09 2.49 -9.01
C VAL A 59 -3.02 2.09 -10.03
N LEU A 60 -2.57 3.05 -10.84
CA LEU A 60 -1.51 2.82 -11.82
C LEU A 60 -0.21 2.35 -11.16
N LEU A 61 0.24 3.00 -10.10
CA LEU A 61 1.45 2.62 -9.39
C LEU A 61 1.33 1.24 -8.74
N ALA A 62 0.15 0.88 -8.22
CA ALA A 62 -0.11 -0.43 -7.62
C ALA A 62 -0.29 -1.55 -8.66
N ALA A 63 -0.52 -1.23 -9.93
CA ALA A 63 -0.70 -2.23 -10.99
C ALA A 63 0.52 -3.16 -11.12
N THR A 64 0.26 -4.43 -11.38
CA THR A 64 1.33 -5.43 -11.54
C THR A 64 2.13 -5.20 -12.83
N PRO A 65 3.39 -5.63 -12.88
CA PRO A 65 4.17 -5.57 -14.13
C PRO A 65 3.48 -6.27 -15.31
N LEU A 66 2.68 -7.32 -15.04
CA LEU A 66 1.94 -8.05 -16.07
C LEU A 66 0.80 -7.20 -16.67
N GLU A 67 0.07 -6.47 -15.83
CA GLU A 67 -0.97 -5.53 -16.27
C GLU A 67 -0.35 -4.39 -17.07
N LEU A 68 0.72 -3.79 -16.55
CA LEU A 68 1.43 -2.70 -17.21
C LEU A 68 2.01 -3.11 -18.59
N LYS A 69 2.47 -4.34 -18.73
CA LYS A 69 2.98 -4.88 -20.03
C LYS A 69 1.92 -4.96 -21.13
N ARG A 70 0.64 -4.93 -20.81
CA ARG A 70 -0.45 -4.93 -21.80
C ARG A 70 -0.65 -3.57 -22.47
N ILE A 71 -0.03 -2.52 -21.93
CA ILE A 71 -0.17 -1.16 -22.46
C ILE A 71 0.86 -0.92 -23.54
N ASP A 72 0.37 -0.64 -24.74
CA ASP A 72 1.23 -0.34 -25.88
C ASP A 72 2.13 0.87 -25.61
N GLY A 73 3.40 0.71 -25.91
CA GLY A 73 4.39 1.77 -25.73
C GLY A 73 4.96 1.89 -24.32
N LEU A 74 4.54 1.04 -23.37
CA LEU A 74 5.10 0.97 -22.03
C LEU A 74 6.13 -0.18 -21.96
N GLY A 75 7.39 0.12 -22.24
CA GLY A 75 8.48 -0.86 -22.16
C GLY A 75 8.95 -1.13 -20.73
N ASP A 76 9.77 -2.19 -20.55
CA ASP A 76 10.27 -2.63 -19.24
C ASP A 76 10.96 -1.52 -18.44
N GLY A 77 11.69 -0.60 -19.10
CA GLY A 77 12.33 0.54 -18.41
C GLY A 77 11.32 1.50 -17.79
N ALA A 78 10.21 1.77 -18.47
CA ALA A 78 9.13 2.62 -17.94
C ALA A 78 8.35 1.92 -16.83
N ILE A 79 8.09 0.61 -16.98
CA ILE A 79 7.49 -0.23 -15.93
C ILE A 79 8.36 -0.23 -14.69
N ALA A 80 9.67 -0.43 -14.84
CA ALA A 80 10.62 -0.39 -13.72
C ALA A 80 10.64 0.98 -13.03
N ALA A 81 10.54 2.09 -13.78
CA ALA A 81 10.47 3.44 -13.20
C ALA A 81 9.19 3.63 -12.37
N LEU A 82 8.02 3.16 -12.84
CA LEU A 82 6.77 3.18 -12.07
C LEU A 82 6.89 2.37 -10.78
N LYS A 83 7.41 1.14 -10.86
CA LYS A 83 7.59 0.27 -9.69
C LYS A 83 8.66 0.80 -8.71
N PHE A 84 9.65 1.51 -9.20
CA PHE A 84 10.62 2.20 -8.35
C PHE A 84 9.96 3.34 -7.53
N VAL A 85 9.11 4.15 -8.16
CA VAL A 85 8.37 5.22 -7.48
C VAL A 85 7.45 4.62 -6.41
N GLU A 86 6.67 3.58 -6.76
CA GLU A 86 5.83 2.87 -5.79
C GLU A 86 6.65 2.36 -4.60
N ALA A 87 7.72 1.61 -4.86
CA ALA A 87 8.55 1.04 -3.81
C ALA A 87 9.18 2.12 -2.90
N THR A 88 9.56 3.27 -3.46
CA THR A 88 10.14 4.39 -2.72
C THR A 88 9.08 5.05 -1.84
N ALA A 89 7.89 5.31 -2.38
CA ALA A 89 6.78 5.89 -1.64
C ALA A 89 6.34 4.99 -0.47
N LEU A 90 6.19 3.68 -0.72
CA LEU A 90 5.85 2.71 0.34
C LEU A 90 6.91 2.65 1.43
N ARG A 91 8.20 2.71 1.09
CA ARG A 91 9.27 2.75 2.11
C ARG A 91 9.24 4.02 2.94
N ALA A 92 9.00 5.18 2.33
CA ALA A 92 8.88 6.44 3.03
C ALA A 92 7.68 6.43 4.01
N LEU A 93 6.50 5.99 3.56
CA LEU A 93 5.32 5.85 4.40
C LEU A 93 5.54 4.83 5.54
N ARG A 94 6.16 3.69 5.25
CA ARG A 94 6.51 2.69 6.26
C ARG A 94 7.45 3.28 7.33
N THR A 95 8.46 4.04 6.93
CA THR A 95 9.38 4.68 7.88
C THR A 95 8.62 5.62 8.81
N ALA A 96 7.73 6.47 8.26
CA ALA A 96 6.90 7.35 9.08
C ALA A 96 5.99 6.60 10.07
N ALA A 97 5.52 5.41 9.70
CA ALA A 97 4.73 4.54 10.59
C ALA A 97 5.59 3.83 11.65
N LEU A 98 6.89 3.55 11.36
CA LEU A 98 7.83 2.90 12.29
C LEU A 98 8.33 3.81 13.40
N ASP A 99 8.49 5.10 13.14
CA ASP A 99 9.17 6.04 14.04
C ASP A 99 8.33 6.44 15.27
N ARG A 100 7.10 5.95 15.40
CA ARG A 100 6.15 6.33 16.45
C ARG A 100 5.42 5.11 17.01
N PRO A 101 4.97 5.16 18.28
CA PRO A 101 4.01 4.18 18.79
C PRO A 101 2.76 4.17 17.90
N VAL A 102 2.33 2.98 17.49
CA VAL A 102 1.22 2.80 16.55
C VAL A 102 -0.05 3.53 16.98
N LEU A 103 -0.36 3.53 18.27
CA LEU A 103 -1.55 4.19 18.80
C LEU A 103 -1.52 5.72 18.67
N SER A 104 -0.34 6.35 18.76
CA SER A 104 -0.17 7.79 18.54
C SER A 104 0.10 8.17 17.08
N GLY A 105 0.54 7.20 16.28
CA GLY A 105 0.83 7.32 14.85
C GLY A 105 -0.20 6.60 13.96
N TRP A 106 -1.44 6.41 14.45
CA TRP A 106 -2.47 5.61 13.77
C TRP A 106 -2.70 6.02 12.31
N GLN A 107 -2.77 7.33 12.05
CA GLN A 107 -2.94 7.84 10.69
C GLN A 107 -1.78 7.43 9.79
N ALA A 108 -0.53 7.57 10.24
CA ALA A 108 0.63 7.18 9.45
C ALA A 108 0.65 5.66 9.15
N LEU A 109 0.21 4.82 10.11
CA LEU A 109 0.06 3.39 9.88
C LEU A 109 -1.03 3.11 8.83
N THR A 110 -2.21 3.73 8.97
CA THR A 110 -3.32 3.51 8.03
C THR A 110 -3.01 4.04 6.63
N ASP A 111 -2.31 5.16 6.51
CA ASP A 111 -1.83 5.70 5.22
C ASP A 111 -0.87 4.72 4.53
N TYR A 112 0.09 4.18 5.30
CA TYR A 112 1.00 3.14 4.80
C TYR A 112 0.24 1.90 4.35
N LEU A 113 -0.65 1.37 5.18
CA LEU A 113 -1.43 0.16 4.88
C LEU A 113 -2.34 0.36 3.68
N HIS A 114 -3.00 1.51 3.58
CA HIS A 114 -3.84 1.84 2.43
C HIS A 114 -3.01 1.88 1.14
N ALA A 115 -1.88 2.59 1.13
CA ALA A 115 -0.98 2.63 -0.03
C ALA A 115 -0.46 1.24 -0.42
N ALA A 116 -0.19 0.37 0.57
CA ALA A 116 0.36 -0.96 0.32
C ALA A 116 -0.67 -1.99 -0.14
N MET A 117 -1.95 -1.85 0.25
CA MET A 117 -2.92 -2.96 0.17
C MET A 117 -4.22 -2.62 -0.56
N ALA A 118 -4.66 -1.34 -0.62
CA ALA A 118 -6.00 -0.97 -1.10
C ALA A 118 -6.29 -1.38 -2.56
N HIS A 119 -5.25 -1.46 -3.39
CA HIS A 119 -5.38 -1.75 -4.83
C HIS A 119 -4.94 -3.17 -5.20
N ARG A 120 -4.65 -4.04 -4.22
CA ARG A 120 -4.30 -5.43 -4.50
C ARG A 120 -5.52 -6.20 -5.00
N VAL A 121 -5.31 -7.01 -6.03
CA VAL A 121 -6.36 -7.83 -6.66
C VAL A 121 -6.61 -9.15 -5.93
N THR A 122 -5.70 -9.52 -5.03
CA THR A 122 -5.82 -10.70 -4.16
C THR A 122 -5.89 -10.27 -2.70
N GLU A 123 -6.61 -11.03 -1.90
CA GLU A 123 -6.63 -10.83 -0.46
C GLU A 123 -5.28 -11.21 0.14
N GLU A 124 -4.73 -10.32 0.94
CA GLU A 124 -3.49 -10.52 1.70
C GLU A 124 -3.77 -10.24 3.17
N PHE A 125 -3.41 -11.18 4.03
CA PHE A 125 -3.46 -11.00 5.47
C PHE A 125 -2.07 -10.68 6.00
N ARG A 126 -1.95 -9.59 6.73
CA ARG A 126 -0.72 -9.09 7.33
C ARG A 126 -0.86 -8.98 8.85
N VAL A 127 0.25 -9.09 9.53
CA VAL A 127 0.33 -8.85 10.97
C VAL A 127 1.43 -7.83 11.25
N ILE A 128 1.04 -6.76 11.94
CA ILE A 128 1.96 -5.76 12.46
C ILE A 128 2.29 -6.15 13.89
N PHE A 129 3.52 -6.60 14.13
CA PHE A 129 4.02 -7.00 15.44
C PHE A 129 4.58 -5.80 16.18
N LEU A 130 4.21 -5.65 17.46
CA LEU A 130 4.52 -4.50 18.29
C LEU A 130 5.28 -4.91 19.55
N ASN A 131 6.23 -4.06 19.98
CA ASN A 131 6.87 -4.22 21.27
C ASN A 131 6.00 -3.65 22.41
N ASN A 132 6.49 -3.73 23.66
CA ASN A 132 5.81 -3.24 24.85
C ASN A 132 5.58 -1.70 24.89
N ARG A 133 6.15 -0.94 23.96
CA ARG A 133 5.90 0.49 23.74
C ARG A 133 4.94 0.75 22.59
N ASN A 134 4.34 -0.31 22.04
CA ASN A 134 3.49 -0.26 20.85
C ASN A 134 4.21 0.30 19.59
N VAL A 135 5.53 0.15 19.53
CA VAL A 135 6.31 0.47 18.33
C VAL A 135 6.39 -0.79 17.46
N MET A 136 6.25 -0.61 16.16
CA MET A 136 6.31 -1.71 15.19
C MET A 136 7.70 -2.37 15.19
N ILE A 137 7.74 -3.67 15.47
CA ILE A 137 8.94 -4.51 15.31
C ILE A 137 9.02 -5.02 13.88
N ARG A 138 7.90 -5.50 13.37
CA ARG A 138 7.82 -6.19 12.10
C ARG A 138 6.44 -6.03 11.49
N ASP A 139 6.40 -6.01 10.16
CA ASP A 139 5.23 -6.10 9.32
C ASP A 139 5.44 -7.28 8.37
N GLU A 140 4.61 -8.33 8.51
CA GLU A 140 4.73 -9.57 7.75
C GLU A 140 3.40 -9.98 7.13
N ALA A 141 3.44 -10.41 5.88
CA ALA A 141 2.34 -11.12 5.25
C ALA A 141 2.30 -12.54 5.81
N MET A 142 1.20 -12.92 6.46
CA MET A 142 1.01 -14.22 7.09
C MET A 142 0.13 -15.15 6.26
N GLY A 143 -0.60 -14.61 5.31
CA GLY A 143 -1.44 -15.35 4.37
C GLY A 143 -1.59 -14.59 3.06
N GLN A 144 -1.50 -15.32 1.96
CA GLN A 144 -1.91 -14.84 0.63
C GLN A 144 -2.95 -15.82 0.11
N GLY A 145 -4.12 -15.31 -0.19
CA GLY A 145 -5.23 -16.13 -0.65
C GLY A 145 -5.48 -16.01 -2.14
N THR A 146 -6.51 -16.71 -2.57
CA THR A 146 -7.22 -16.45 -3.80
C THR A 146 -8.08 -15.19 -3.66
N VAL A 147 -8.97 -14.90 -4.61
CA VAL A 147 -9.79 -13.67 -4.65
C VAL A 147 -10.64 -13.46 -3.38
N ASN A 148 -10.90 -14.49 -2.56
CA ASN A 148 -11.89 -14.45 -1.47
C ASN A 148 -11.43 -14.98 -0.11
N ALA A 149 -10.21 -15.46 0.08
CA ALA A 149 -9.74 -15.93 1.39
C ALA A 149 -8.21 -16.10 1.44
N ALA A 150 -7.59 -15.54 2.47
CA ALA A 150 -6.22 -15.84 2.87
C ALA A 150 -6.29 -16.72 4.13
N PRO A 151 -5.95 -18.03 4.08
CA PRO A 151 -6.00 -18.88 5.26
C PRO A 151 -4.99 -18.38 6.30
N VAL A 152 -5.49 -18.04 7.47
CA VAL A 152 -4.68 -17.56 8.59
C VAL A 152 -4.98 -18.43 9.81
N TYR A 153 -3.93 -18.91 10.44
CA TYR A 153 -4.04 -19.77 11.64
C TYR A 153 -3.59 -18.99 12.89
N PRO A 154 -4.46 -18.83 13.90
CA PRO A 154 -4.12 -18.13 15.15
C PRO A 154 -2.81 -18.62 15.78
N ARG A 155 -2.55 -19.92 15.75
CA ARG A 155 -1.31 -20.52 16.27
C ARG A 155 -0.04 -20.00 15.60
N GLU A 156 -0.09 -19.73 14.29
CA GLU A 156 1.09 -19.24 13.54
C GLU A 156 1.35 -17.77 13.87
N ILE A 157 0.29 -16.96 14.05
CA ILE A 157 0.40 -15.57 14.51
C ILE A 157 1.03 -15.51 15.90
N VAL A 158 0.50 -16.31 16.84
CA VAL A 158 0.99 -16.35 18.22
C VAL A 158 2.44 -16.87 18.27
N LYS A 159 2.74 -17.96 17.58
CA LYS A 159 4.11 -18.48 17.45
C LYS A 159 5.06 -17.38 16.96
N ARG A 160 4.69 -16.71 15.87
CA ARG A 160 5.52 -15.66 15.29
C ARG A 160 5.70 -14.46 16.22
N ALA A 161 4.66 -14.08 16.94
CA ALA A 161 4.74 -13.03 17.95
C ALA A 161 5.74 -13.36 19.05
N LEU A 162 5.73 -14.61 19.55
CA LEU A 162 6.68 -15.07 20.56
C LEU A 162 8.13 -15.09 20.04
N GLU A 163 8.34 -15.56 18.82
CA GLU A 163 9.67 -15.55 18.18
C GLU A 163 10.25 -14.14 18.06
N LEU A 164 9.39 -13.15 17.81
CA LEU A 164 9.77 -11.73 17.67
C LEU A 164 9.86 -11.00 19.02
N GLY A 165 9.43 -11.62 20.13
CA GLY A 165 9.29 -10.95 21.41
C GLY A 165 8.24 -9.85 21.38
N ALA A 166 7.22 -9.99 20.54
CA ALA A 166 6.12 -9.03 20.44
C ALA A 166 5.17 -9.16 21.62
N SER A 167 4.71 -8.03 22.15
CA SER A 167 3.68 -7.95 23.21
C SER A 167 2.31 -7.56 22.68
N GLY A 168 2.23 -7.08 21.43
CA GLY A 168 0.99 -6.71 20.78
C GLY A 168 1.04 -6.92 19.28
N VAL A 169 -0.15 -6.99 18.68
CA VAL A 169 -0.31 -7.08 17.23
C VAL A 169 -1.47 -6.19 16.76
N VAL A 170 -1.36 -5.70 15.52
CA VAL A 170 -2.48 -5.23 14.71
C VAL A 170 -2.63 -6.19 13.54
N LEU A 171 -3.82 -6.77 13.40
CA LEU A 171 -4.19 -7.61 12.27
C LEU A 171 -4.67 -6.71 11.13
N VAL A 172 -4.32 -7.06 9.92
CA VAL A 172 -4.69 -6.27 8.73
C VAL A 172 -4.99 -7.20 7.57
N HIS A 173 -6.06 -6.96 6.85
CA HIS A 173 -6.24 -7.55 5.53
C HIS A 173 -6.95 -6.58 4.58
N ASN A 174 -6.85 -6.83 3.29
CA ASN A 174 -7.55 -6.04 2.28
C ASN A 174 -8.70 -6.84 1.68
N HIS A 175 -9.77 -6.13 1.32
CA HIS A 175 -10.85 -6.67 0.50
C HIS A 175 -10.69 -6.23 -0.96
N PRO A 176 -10.40 -7.15 -1.89
CA PRO A 176 -10.31 -6.84 -3.33
C PRO A 176 -11.60 -6.27 -3.93
N SER A 177 -12.76 -6.54 -3.32
CA SER A 177 -14.04 -5.92 -3.67
C SER A 177 -14.01 -4.40 -3.56
N GLY A 178 -13.20 -3.88 -2.62
CA GLY A 178 -13.09 -2.47 -2.28
C GLY A 178 -13.95 -2.03 -1.10
N ASP A 179 -14.88 -2.88 -0.63
CA ASP A 179 -15.68 -2.62 0.58
C ASP A 179 -14.93 -3.11 1.83
N PRO A 180 -14.55 -2.24 2.77
CA PRO A 180 -13.80 -2.62 3.96
C PRO A 180 -14.67 -3.18 5.09
N GLN A 181 -15.94 -3.47 4.88
CA GLN A 181 -16.79 -4.02 5.93
C GLN A 181 -16.35 -5.43 6.32
N PRO A 182 -16.17 -5.71 7.64
CA PRO A 182 -15.73 -7.02 8.10
C PRO A 182 -16.81 -8.09 7.87
N SER A 183 -16.39 -9.26 7.41
CA SER A 183 -17.24 -10.45 7.33
C SER A 183 -17.43 -11.09 8.72
N ARG A 184 -18.35 -12.05 8.80
CA ARG A 184 -18.52 -12.87 10.01
C ARG A 184 -17.26 -13.70 10.30
N ASP A 185 -16.62 -14.20 9.27
CA ASP A 185 -15.42 -15.03 9.39
C ASP A 185 -14.24 -14.22 9.89
N ASP A 186 -14.11 -12.95 9.47
CA ASP A 186 -13.10 -12.02 10.00
C ASP A 186 -13.27 -11.81 11.51
N ILE A 187 -14.50 -11.64 11.96
CA ILE A 187 -14.80 -11.46 13.38
C ILE A 187 -14.46 -12.74 14.17
N VAL A 188 -14.86 -13.92 13.66
CA VAL A 188 -14.58 -15.20 14.31
C VAL A 188 -13.09 -15.46 14.38
N MET A 189 -12.37 -15.27 13.28
CA MET A 189 -10.92 -15.44 13.21
C MET A 189 -10.20 -14.49 14.16
N THR A 190 -10.59 -13.22 14.19
CA THR A 190 -10.00 -12.22 15.10
C THR A 190 -10.18 -12.61 16.56
N LYS A 191 -11.37 -13.04 16.94
CA LYS A 191 -11.66 -13.52 18.32
C LYS A 191 -10.83 -14.75 18.67
N ALA A 192 -10.60 -15.67 17.70
CA ALA A 192 -9.75 -16.82 17.91
C ALA A 192 -8.27 -16.42 18.15
N VAL A 193 -7.76 -15.38 17.45
CA VAL A 193 -6.41 -14.85 17.70
C VAL A 193 -6.33 -14.19 19.06
N ILE A 194 -7.33 -13.40 19.46
CA ILE A 194 -7.41 -12.76 20.78
C ILE A 194 -7.34 -13.84 21.87
N GLU A 195 -8.16 -14.88 21.77
CA GLU A 195 -8.20 -15.95 22.78
C GLU A 195 -6.89 -16.75 22.83
N ALA A 196 -6.31 -17.07 21.67
CA ALA A 196 -5.02 -17.77 21.61
C ALA A 196 -3.87 -16.94 22.20
N GLY A 197 -3.88 -15.63 22.05
CA GLY A 197 -2.84 -14.72 22.55
C GLY A 197 -2.99 -14.37 24.04
N ARG A 198 -4.22 -14.42 24.56
CA ARG A 198 -4.57 -13.92 25.91
C ARG A 198 -3.73 -14.50 27.04
N HIS A 199 -3.55 -15.80 27.06
CA HIS A 199 -2.76 -16.49 28.10
C HIS A 199 -1.24 -16.35 27.92
N LEU A 200 -0.81 -15.86 26.77
CA LEU A 200 0.60 -15.67 26.42
C LEU A 200 1.03 -14.20 26.51
N GLY A 201 0.14 -13.33 26.99
CA GLY A 201 0.43 -11.90 27.15
C GLY A 201 0.50 -11.15 25.82
N LEU A 202 -0.08 -11.70 24.76
CA LEU A 202 -0.13 -11.05 23.43
C LEU A 202 -1.46 -10.28 23.29
N ALA A 203 -1.39 -8.96 23.18
CA ALA A 203 -2.55 -8.10 22.98
C ALA A 203 -2.86 -7.93 21.49
N VAL A 204 -4.10 -8.15 21.07
CA VAL A 204 -4.58 -7.73 19.75
C VAL A 204 -5.13 -6.32 19.89
N HIS A 205 -4.40 -5.32 19.38
CA HIS A 205 -4.80 -3.91 19.50
C HIS A 205 -5.95 -3.55 18.57
N ASP A 206 -5.95 -4.07 17.35
CA ASP A 206 -7.03 -3.88 16.38
C ASP A 206 -6.97 -4.95 15.29
N HIS A 207 -8.04 -5.00 14.50
CA HIS A 207 -8.06 -5.61 13.18
C HIS A 207 -8.60 -4.59 12.18
N VAL A 208 -7.75 -4.23 11.21
CA VAL A 208 -8.02 -3.20 10.21
C VAL A 208 -8.28 -3.84 8.87
N ILE A 209 -9.42 -3.56 8.28
CA ILE A 209 -9.77 -4.01 6.93
C ILE A 209 -9.57 -2.85 5.96
N ILE A 210 -8.78 -3.07 4.91
CA ILE A 210 -8.45 -2.07 3.90
C ILE A 210 -9.30 -2.27 2.66
N GLY A 211 -10.04 -1.24 2.27
CA GLY A 211 -10.76 -1.16 1.00
C GLY A 211 -10.25 -0.01 0.14
N ARG A 212 -10.72 0.09 -1.10
CA ARG A 212 -10.30 1.16 -2.01
C ARG A 212 -10.69 2.55 -1.52
N GLY A 213 -11.86 2.67 -0.90
CA GLY A 213 -12.40 3.94 -0.39
C GLY A 213 -11.97 4.30 1.02
N GLY A 214 -11.12 3.48 1.68
CA GLY A 214 -10.70 3.72 3.05
C GLY A 214 -10.48 2.43 3.83
N HIS A 215 -10.64 2.50 5.14
CA HIS A 215 -10.46 1.34 6.03
C HIS A 215 -11.53 1.29 7.12
N VAL A 216 -11.70 0.11 7.70
CA VAL A 216 -12.52 -0.12 8.90
C VAL A 216 -11.64 -0.68 10.02
N SER A 217 -11.78 -0.12 11.21
CA SER A 217 -11.24 -0.64 12.46
C SER A 217 -12.33 -1.45 13.18
N MET A 218 -12.09 -2.74 13.41
CA MET A 218 -13.05 -3.57 14.14
C MET A 218 -13.19 -3.13 15.60
N ARG A 219 -12.12 -2.62 16.21
CA ARG A 219 -12.17 -2.07 17.56
C ARG A 219 -13.01 -0.81 17.64
N ALA A 220 -12.85 0.11 16.69
CA ALA A 220 -13.66 1.33 16.64
C ALA A 220 -15.15 1.03 16.41
N GLN A 221 -15.48 -0.09 15.77
CA GLN A 221 -16.84 -0.59 15.59
C GLN A 221 -17.36 -1.41 16.78
N GLY A 222 -16.54 -1.66 17.81
CA GLY A 222 -16.94 -2.45 18.99
C GLY A 222 -17.13 -3.95 18.70
N LEU A 223 -16.50 -4.49 17.65
CA LEU A 223 -16.61 -5.90 17.27
C LEU A 223 -15.63 -6.80 18.04
N ILE A 224 -14.56 -6.18 18.58
CA ILE A 224 -13.50 -6.82 19.37
C ILE A 224 -13.09 -5.98 20.58
#